data_5c920ea4d03cf1767b49eb2de7fa3951
#
_entry.id   5c920ea4d03cf1767b49eb2de7fa3951
#
_cell.length_a   1.000
_cell.length_b   1.000
_cell.length_c   1.000
_cell.angle_alpha   90.00
_cell.angle_beta   90.00
_cell.angle_gamma   90.00
#
_symmetry.space_group_name_H-M   'P 1'
#
loop_
_entity.id
_entity.type
_entity.pdbx_description
1 polymer ?
#
loop_
_entity_poly.entity_id
_entity_poly.type
_entity_poly.pdbx_seq_one_letter_code
_entity_poly.pdbx_strand_id
1 'polypeptide(L)' 'MVFPNRKIVENIRREYPVGTRVELVRMHDKQAPPVGMTGTVLGVDDTASLLMHWDNGSGLNVI' A
#
# COMPACT_ATOMS: atom_id res chain seq x y z
N MET A 1 4.34 -20.89 -3.32
CA MET A 1 3.80 -19.52 -3.29
C MET A 1 3.43 -19.11 -4.71
N VAL A 2 2.27 -18.51 -4.87
CA VAL A 2 1.81 -18.02 -6.17
C VAL A 2 1.85 -16.50 -6.14
N PHE A 3 2.60 -15.90 -7.06
CA PHE A 3 2.61 -14.45 -7.21
C PHE A 3 1.41 -14.00 -8.05
N PRO A 4 0.89 -12.79 -7.80
CA PRO A 4 -0.16 -12.22 -8.64
C PRO A 4 0.30 -12.15 -10.10
N ASN A 5 -0.67 -12.18 -11.01
CA ASN A 5 -0.39 -11.98 -12.42
C ASN A 5 0.27 -10.60 -12.61
N ARG A 6 1.30 -10.57 -13.47
CA ARG A 6 2.03 -9.34 -13.79
C ARG A 6 1.09 -8.20 -14.22
N LYS A 7 0.02 -8.52 -14.94
CA LYS A 7 -0.97 -7.54 -15.37
C LYS A 7 -1.70 -6.92 -14.19
N ILE A 8 -1.98 -7.68 -13.13
CA ILE A 8 -2.59 -7.17 -11.90
C ILE A 8 -1.64 -6.20 -11.22
N VAL A 9 -0.37 -6.55 -11.11
CA VAL A 9 0.66 -5.66 -10.52
C VAL A 9 0.76 -4.36 -11.32
N GLU A 10 0.79 -4.44 -12.64
CA GLU A 10 0.85 -3.27 -13.51
C GLU A 10 -0.39 -2.37 -13.35
N ASN A 11 -1.57 -2.96 -13.22
CA ASN A 11 -2.81 -2.21 -13.01
C ASN A 11 -2.78 -1.46 -11.66
N ILE A 12 -2.30 -2.11 -10.61
CA ILE A 12 -2.19 -1.48 -9.29
C ILE A 12 -1.17 -0.34 -9.35
N ARG A 13 -0.04 -0.53 -10.01
CA ARG A 13 0.95 0.53 -10.20
C ARG A 13 0.40 1.73 -10.96
N ARG A 14 -0.53 1.49 -11.89
CA ARG A 14 -1.18 2.55 -12.65
C ARG A 14 -2.18 3.31 -11.80
N GLU A 15 -2.95 2.61 -10.96
CA GLU A 15 -3.94 3.24 -10.08
C GLU A 15 -3.29 3.97 -8.91
N TYR A 16 -2.16 3.47 -8.43
CA TYR A 16 -1.45 4.02 -7.27
C TYR A 16 0.01 4.30 -7.62
N PRO A 17 0.28 5.29 -8.48
CA PRO A 17 1.67 5.65 -8.79
C PRO A 17 2.39 6.17 -7.56
N VAL A 18 3.72 6.10 -7.62
CA VAL A 18 4.59 6.63 -6.55
C VAL A 18 4.22 8.09 -6.24
N GLY A 19 4.09 8.41 -4.97
CA GLY A 19 3.69 9.74 -4.52
C GLY A 19 2.19 9.90 -4.31
N THR A 20 1.36 8.90 -4.67
CA THR A 20 -0.08 8.96 -4.42
C THR A 20 -0.36 9.03 -2.94
N ARG A 21 -1.25 9.96 -2.53
CA ARG A 21 -1.71 10.07 -1.16
C ARG A 21 -2.96 9.22 -0.97
N VAL A 22 -2.96 8.42 0.09
CA VAL A 22 -4.09 7.54 0.41
C VAL A 22 -4.45 7.68 1.89
N GLU A 23 -5.70 7.36 2.21
CA GLU A 23 -6.20 7.35 3.58
C GLU A 23 -6.52 5.92 3.98
N LEU A 24 -6.09 5.53 5.17
CA LEU A 24 -6.40 4.21 5.71
C LEU A 24 -7.86 4.17 6.16
N VAL A 25 -8.64 3.34 5.50
CA VAL A 25 -10.05 3.14 5.84
C VAL A 25 -10.20 1.96 6.79
N ARG A 26 -9.47 0.87 6.54
CA ARG A 26 -9.55 -0.34 7.34
C ARG A 26 -8.31 -1.21 7.13
N MET A 27 -7.77 -1.74 8.23
CA MET A 27 -6.68 -2.70 8.17
C MET A 27 -6.75 -3.62 9.39
N HIS A 28 -6.78 -4.93 9.16
CA HIS A 28 -6.81 -5.93 10.21
C HIS A 28 -5.39 -6.35 10.61
N ASP A 29 -4.67 -5.45 11.28
CA ASP A 29 -3.33 -5.72 11.75
C ASP A 29 -3.13 -4.98 13.08
N LYS A 30 -2.48 -5.65 14.05
CA LYS A 30 -2.22 -5.06 15.37
C LYS A 30 -1.30 -3.84 15.31
N GLN A 31 -0.47 -3.77 14.28
CA GLN A 31 0.47 -2.68 14.06
C GLN A 31 -0.03 -1.65 13.05
N ALA A 32 -1.29 -1.79 12.63
CA ALA A 32 -1.87 -0.88 11.64
C ALA A 32 -1.91 0.55 12.19
N PRO A 33 -1.68 1.55 11.32
CA PRO A 33 -1.95 2.94 11.69
C PRO A 33 -3.43 3.13 12.04
N PRO A 34 -3.78 4.19 12.79
CA PRO A 34 -5.18 4.49 13.07
C PRO A 34 -5.99 4.71 11.78
N VAL A 35 -7.26 4.33 11.80
CA VAL A 35 -8.18 4.65 10.70
C VAL A 35 -8.19 6.16 10.49
N GLY A 36 -8.15 6.58 9.23
CA GLY A 36 -8.04 7.99 8.85
C GLY A 36 -6.61 8.48 8.69
N MET A 37 -5.62 7.66 9.07
CA MET A 37 -4.22 8.02 8.83
C MET A 37 -3.96 8.13 7.33
N THR A 38 -3.31 9.20 6.90
CA THR A 38 -2.88 9.37 5.52
C THR A 38 -1.44 8.91 5.34
N GLY A 39 -1.10 8.54 4.13
CA GLY A 39 0.23 8.09 3.79
C GLY A 39 0.53 8.26 2.31
N THR A 40 1.76 8.01 1.94
CA THR A 40 2.25 8.14 0.57
C THR A 40 2.65 6.78 0.03
N VAL A 41 2.21 6.48 -1.19
CA VAL A 41 2.61 5.26 -1.90
C VAL A 41 4.06 5.41 -2.35
N LEU A 42 4.92 4.47 -1.94
CA LEU A 42 6.32 4.41 -2.36
C LEU A 42 6.50 3.52 -3.60
N GLY A 43 5.58 2.62 -3.84
CA GLY A 43 5.64 1.70 -4.97
C GLY A 43 4.71 0.51 -4.77
N VAL A 44 4.79 -0.44 -5.68
CA VAL A 44 4.06 -1.71 -5.63
C VAL A 44 5.08 -2.82 -5.86
N ASP A 45 5.09 -3.82 -4.99
CA ASP A 45 6.00 -4.95 -5.14
C ASP A 45 5.40 -6.05 -6.04
N ASP A 46 6.16 -7.13 -6.26
CA ASP A 46 5.75 -8.23 -7.12
C ASP A 46 4.58 -9.06 -6.55
N THR A 47 4.26 -8.89 -5.29
CA THR A 47 3.10 -9.53 -4.65
C THR A 47 1.86 -8.65 -4.69
N ALA A 48 1.90 -7.55 -5.44
CA ALA A 48 0.84 -6.54 -5.52
C ALA A 48 0.54 -5.83 -4.19
N SER A 49 1.52 -5.80 -3.29
CA SER A 49 1.41 -5.04 -2.05
C SER A 49 1.83 -3.59 -2.28
N LEU A 50 1.07 -2.65 -1.71
CA LEU A 50 1.43 -1.24 -1.72
C LEU A 50 2.50 -0.99 -0.66
N LEU A 51 3.65 -0.51 -1.08
CA LEU A 51 4.72 -0.08 -0.19
C LEU A 51 4.39 1.33 0.29
N MET A 52 4.27 1.50 1.60
CA MET A 52 3.72 2.73 2.16
C MET A 52 4.70 3.44 3.08
N HIS A 53 4.58 4.75 3.12
CA HIS A 53 5.13 5.59 4.19
C HIS A 53 3.97 6.37 4.80
N TRP A 54 3.54 5.96 6.00
CA TRP A 54 2.44 6.60 6.71
C TRP A 54 2.92 7.87 7.42
N ASP A 55 2.05 8.85 7.54
CA ASP A 55 2.42 10.16 8.10
C ASP A 55 2.85 10.10 9.57
N ASN A 56 2.49 9.04 10.30
CA ASN A 56 2.96 8.80 11.66
C ASN A 56 4.35 8.13 11.73
N GLY A 57 5.01 7.93 10.59
CA GLY A 57 6.31 7.27 10.52
C GLY A 57 6.26 5.76 10.36
N SER A 58 5.07 5.16 10.36
CA SER A 58 4.93 3.72 10.12
C SER A 58 5.25 3.37 8.67
N GLY A 59 5.94 2.25 8.46
CA GLY A 59 6.22 1.71 7.13
C GLY A 59 5.39 0.47 6.81
N LEU A 60 4.27 0.23 7.51
CA LEU A 60 3.46 -0.96 7.30
C LEU A 60 2.80 -0.94 5.92
N ASN A 61 3.10 -1.96 5.11
CA ASN A 61 2.59 -2.06 3.74
C ASN A 61 1.16 -2.58 3.71
N VAL A 62 0.43 -2.21 2.63
CA VAL A 62 -0.94 -2.67 2.39
C VAL A 62 -0.92 -3.79 1.37
N ILE A 63 -1.51 -4.89 1.73
CA ILE A 63 -1.59 -6.08 0.89
C ILE A 63 -2.94 -6.13 0.18
#